data_76ec6a1422639ae1d84e1365955bbfab
#
_entry.id   76ec6a1422639ae1d84e1365955bbfab
#
_cell.length_a   1.000
_cell.length_b   1.000
_cell.length_c   1.000
_cell.angle_alpha   90.00
_cell.angle_beta   90.00
_cell.angle_gamma   90.00
#
_symmetry.space_group_name_H-M   'P 1'
#
loop_
_entity.id
_entity.type
_entity.pdbx_description
1 polymer ?
#
loop_
_entity_poly.entity_id
_entity_poly.type
_entity_poly.pdbx_seq_one_letter_code
_entity_poly.pdbx_strand_id
1 'polypeptide(L)'
;MIVASLALSLLAAVPVFKGFEAQRYQQHDKIIAKCVREFNRHRGAWADANRSQARTIPDVTEELVKAHMIQETGGGDQRSQAAWNGDPLQVNVPGDWGTEKMHLGLQKPVRRNEGGVERNVRAAIKYLVRKGFSRSGKPVRLVDEKSFWDWATALENYNARTVMTASGKKYCVEYADRIIQRAENHDQYVDIEISLGK
;
A
#
# COMPACT_ATOMS: atom_id res chain seq x y z
N MET A 1 -47.50 -4.84 -28.45
CA MET A 1 -46.99 -3.98 -27.38
C MET A 1 -45.71 -4.63 -26.86
N ILE A 2 -44.56 -4.07 -27.22
CA ILE A 2 -43.24 -4.57 -26.77
C ILE A 2 -42.86 -3.68 -25.59
N VAL A 3 -42.80 -4.28 -24.39
CA VAL A 3 -42.31 -3.59 -23.19
C VAL A 3 -40.81 -3.67 -23.18
N ALA A 4 -40.13 -2.58 -23.53
CA ALA A 4 -38.70 -2.46 -23.43
C ALA A 4 -38.33 -2.28 -21.95
N SER A 5 -37.72 -3.32 -21.35
CA SER A 5 -37.13 -3.26 -20.01
C SER A 5 -35.85 -2.45 -20.06
N LEU A 6 -35.90 -1.22 -19.58
CA LEU A 6 -34.69 -0.42 -19.32
C LEU A 6 -33.97 -1.02 -18.11
N ALA A 7 -32.93 -1.77 -18.36
CA ALA A 7 -31.96 -2.14 -17.34
C ALA A 7 -31.15 -0.89 -16.98
N LEU A 8 -31.53 -0.24 -15.87
CA LEU A 8 -30.71 0.80 -15.25
C LEU A 8 -29.46 0.12 -14.67
N SER A 9 -28.34 0.16 -15.39
CA SER A 9 -27.05 -0.16 -14.83
C SER A 9 -26.73 0.86 -13.75
N LEU A 10 -26.94 0.49 -12.49
CA LEU A 10 -26.34 1.23 -11.37
C LEU A 10 -24.81 1.13 -11.54
N LEU A 11 -24.22 2.13 -12.15
CA LEU A 11 -22.80 2.40 -12.01
C LEU A 11 -22.57 2.65 -10.52
N ALA A 12 -22.07 1.65 -9.80
CA ALA A 12 -21.62 1.83 -8.43
C ALA A 12 -20.64 3.00 -8.43
N ALA A 13 -20.97 4.07 -7.73
CA ALA A 13 -20.10 5.21 -7.58
C ALA A 13 -18.77 4.70 -7.04
N VAL A 14 -17.69 4.97 -7.77
CA VAL A 14 -16.34 4.64 -7.29
C VAL A 14 -16.09 5.55 -6.10
N PRO A 15 -15.72 5.00 -4.92
CA PRO A 15 -15.46 5.83 -3.77
C PRO A 15 -14.35 6.84 -4.12
N VAL A 16 -14.63 8.10 -3.92
CA VAL A 16 -13.67 9.20 -4.02
C VAL A 16 -13.11 9.40 -2.62
N PHE A 17 -11.81 9.31 -2.46
CA PHE A 17 -11.15 9.55 -1.18
C PHE A 17 -11.15 11.05 -0.91
N LYS A 18 -11.94 11.47 0.06
CA LYS A 18 -11.91 12.85 0.55
C LYS A 18 -10.53 13.14 1.15
N GLY A 19 -10.07 14.38 1.05
CA GLY A 19 -8.78 14.81 1.57
C GLY A 19 -7.55 14.41 0.74
N PHE A 20 -7.73 13.57 -0.27
CA PHE A 20 -6.71 13.29 -1.29
C PHE A 20 -7.14 13.93 -2.62
N GLU A 21 -7.63 15.18 -2.57
CA GLU A 21 -8.34 15.86 -3.68
C GLU A 21 -7.45 16.21 -4.85
N ALA A 22 -6.13 16.27 -4.67
CA ALA A 22 -5.26 16.50 -5.81
C ALA A 22 -5.59 15.48 -6.90
N GLN A 23 -6.01 15.94 -8.07
CA GLN A 23 -6.49 15.09 -9.17
C GLN A 23 -5.51 13.94 -9.49
N ARG A 24 -4.21 14.19 -9.38
CA ARG A 24 -3.16 13.18 -9.59
C ARG A 24 -3.27 12.01 -8.62
N TYR A 25 -3.73 12.24 -7.38
CA TYR A 25 -3.87 11.18 -6.38
C TYR A 25 -5.09 10.31 -6.59
N GLN A 26 -6.06 10.75 -7.37
CA GLN A 26 -7.28 9.99 -7.67
C GLN A 26 -7.14 9.05 -8.87
N GLN A 27 -6.06 9.20 -9.62
CA GLN A 27 -5.80 8.43 -10.85
C GLN A 27 -5.90 6.92 -10.65
N HIS A 28 -5.52 6.40 -9.48
CA HIS A 28 -5.45 4.96 -9.21
C HIS A 28 -6.51 4.45 -8.23
N ASP A 29 -7.50 5.26 -7.85
CA ASP A 29 -8.51 4.89 -6.85
C ASP A 29 -9.27 3.62 -7.19
N LYS A 30 -9.65 3.42 -8.45
CA LYS A 30 -10.31 2.19 -8.90
C LYS A 30 -9.44 0.96 -8.72
N ILE A 31 -8.14 1.09 -8.96
CA ILE A 31 -7.17 0.00 -8.79
C ILE A 31 -6.99 -0.31 -7.31
N ILE A 32 -6.83 0.71 -6.48
CA ILE A 32 -6.70 0.57 -5.02
C ILE A 32 -7.93 -0.15 -4.48
N ALA A 33 -9.13 0.37 -4.77
CA ALA A 33 -10.39 -0.20 -4.32
C ALA A 33 -10.57 -1.67 -4.74
N LYS A 34 -10.18 -2.01 -5.97
CA LYS A 34 -10.21 -3.39 -6.46
C LYS A 34 -9.27 -4.28 -5.65
N CYS A 35 -8.00 -3.88 -5.52
CA CYS A 35 -6.98 -4.67 -4.84
C CYS A 35 -7.29 -4.87 -3.34
N VAL A 36 -7.76 -3.81 -2.67
CA VAL A 36 -8.17 -3.85 -1.27
C VAL A 36 -9.33 -4.81 -1.06
N ARG A 37 -10.40 -4.73 -1.87
CA ARG A 37 -11.53 -5.66 -1.77
C ARG A 37 -11.12 -7.11 -2.02
N GLU A 38 -10.27 -7.37 -2.99
CA GLU A 38 -9.81 -8.72 -3.28
C GLU A 38 -8.93 -9.25 -2.15
N PHE A 39 -8.03 -8.44 -1.63
CA PHE A 39 -7.22 -8.81 -0.47
C PHE A 39 -8.10 -9.15 0.74
N ASN A 40 -9.01 -8.27 1.14
CA ASN A 40 -9.84 -8.47 2.32
C ASN A 40 -10.73 -9.73 2.23
N ARG A 41 -11.12 -10.13 1.01
CA ARG A 41 -11.85 -11.39 0.77
C ARG A 41 -10.95 -12.64 0.82
N HIS A 42 -9.70 -12.53 0.40
CA HIS A 42 -8.80 -13.66 0.15
C HIS A 42 -7.45 -13.51 0.87
N ARG A 43 -7.44 -12.83 2.02
CA ARG A 43 -6.20 -12.43 2.73
C ARG A 43 -5.23 -13.58 3.00
N GLY A 44 -5.72 -14.78 3.30
CA GLY A 44 -4.88 -15.95 3.51
C GLY A 44 -4.06 -16.34 2.28
N ALA A 45 -4.71 -16.36 1.12
CA ALA A 45 -4.03 -16.68 -0.14
C ALA A 45 -3.04 -15.57 -0.56
N TRP A 46 -3.39 -14.30 -0.34
CA TRP A 46 -2.50 -13.19 -0.66
C TRP A 46 -1.29 -13.12 0.25
N ALA A 47 -1.47 -13.43 1.54
CA ALA A 47 -0.41 -13.35 2.53
C ALA A 47 0.47 -14.60 2.59
N ASP A 48 0.16 -15.65 1.82
CA ASP A 48 0.76 -16.98 1.98
C ASP A 48 0.66 -17.46 3.44
N ALA A 49 -0.52 -17.23 4.03
CA ALA A 49 -0.80 -17.50 5.44
C ALA A 49 -1.75 -18.68 5.60
N ASN A 50 -1.51 -19.51 6.61
CA ASN A 50 -2.45 -20.53 6.97
C ASN A 50 -3.75 -19.92 7.54
N ARG A 51 -4.79 -20.75 7.74
CA ARG A 51 -6.13 -20.27 8.16
C ARG A 51 -6.10 -19.52 9.51
N SER A 52 -5.27 -19.95 10.46
CA SER A 52 -5.18 -19.31 11.77
C SER A 52 -4.48 -17.96 11.68
N GLN A 53 -3.39 -17.87 10.95
CA GLN A 53 -2.66 -16.63 10.68
C GLN A 53 -3.52 -15.62 9.91
N ALA A 54 -4.21 -16.08 8.87
CA ALA A 54 -5.08 -15.22 8.05
C ALA A 54 -6.18 -14.52 8.87
N ARG A 55 -6.69 -15.16 9.91
CA ARG A 55 -7.71 -14.59 10.81
C ARG A 55 -7.18 -13.45 11.67
N THR A 56 -5.87 -13.36 11.87
CA THR A 56 -5.25 -12.29 12.66
C THR A 56 -4.94 -11.04 11.84
N ILE A 57 -5.03 -11.12 10.51
CA ILE A 57 -4.77 -9.99 9.62
C ILE A 57 -6.01 -9.11 9.59
N PRO A 58 -5.95 -7.85 10.05
CA PRO A 58 -7.09 -6.94 9.97
C PRO A 58 -7.35 -6.55 8.49
N ASP A 59 -8.51 -5.95 8.24
CA ASP A 59 -8.77 -5.36 6.93
C ASP A 59 -7.76 -4.27 6.61
N VAL A 60 -7.28 -4.25 5.39
CA VAL A 60 -6.57 -3.09 4.86
C VAL A 60 -7.60 -2.10 4.31
N THR A 61 -7.38 -0.82 4.55
CA THR A 61 -8.27 0.22 4.01
C THR A 61 -7.70 0.82 2.73
N GLU A 62 -8.57 1.39 1.93
CA GLU A 62 -8.19 2.08 0.69
C GLU A 62 -7.37 3.32 1.01
N GLU A 63 -7.72 4.02 2.12
CA GLU A 63 -7.02 5.19 2.63
C GLU A 63 -5.57 4.83 3.03
N LEU A 64 -5.37 3.70 3.71
CA LEU A 64 -4.03 3.27 4.10
C LEU A 64 -3.14 3.01 2.88
N VAL A 65 -3.66 2.30 1.88
CA VAL A 65 -2.91 2.02 0.65
C VAL A 65 -2.60 3.31 -0.09
N LYS A 66 -3.57 4.23 -0.21
CA LYS A 66 -3.39 5.53 -0.88
C LYS A 66 -2.40 6.42 -0.14
N ALA A 67 -2.51 6.53 1.19
CA ALA A 67 -1.57 7.27 2.01
C ALA A 67 -0.13 6.73 1.87
N HIS A 68 0.01 5.41 1.81
CA HIS A 68 1.29 4.76 1.56
C HIS A 68 1.85 5.10 0.17
N MET A 69 1.02 5.03 -0.88
CA MET A 69 1.42 5.45 -2.24
C MET A 69 1.88 6.91 -2.27
N ILE A 70 1.15 7.82 -1.62
CA ILE A 70 1.52 9.24 -1.54
C ILE A 70 2.86 9.40 -0.81
N GLN A 71 3.09 8.66 0.27
CA GLN A 71 4.36 8.70 1.00
C GLN A 71 5.54 8.26 0.15
N GLU A 72 5.36 7.24 -0.68
CA GLU A 72 6.42 6.68 -1.52
C GLU A 72 6.71 7.51 -2.79
N THR A 73 5.67 8.01 -3.44
CA THR A 73 5.79 8.60 -4.78
C THR A 73 4.90 9.82 -5.03
N GLY A 74 4.28 10.38 -3.99
CA GLY A 74 3.37 11.52 -4.11
C GLY A 74 4.04 12.86 -4.45
N GLY A 75 5.37 12.91 -4.53
CA GLY A 75 6.10 14.13 -4.87
C GLY A 75 5.71 14.72 -6.23
N GLY A 76 5.86 16.05 -6.37
CA GLY A 76 5.48 16.78 -7.58
C GLY A 76 6.51 16.75 -8.70
N ASP A 77 7.72 16.25 -8.43
CA ASP A 77 8.79 16.20 -9.41
C ASP A 77 8.61 15.10 -10.47
N GLN A 78 9.31 15.24 -11.58
CA GLN A 78 9.19 14.30 -12.72
C GLN A 78 9.49 12.84 -12.35
N ARG A 79 10.45 12.60 -11.44
CA ARG A 79 10.82 11.25 -11.00
C ARG A 79 9.71 10.61 -10.19
N SER A 80 9.11 11.38 -9.27
CA SER A 80 7.97 10.95 -8.46
C SER A 80 6.76 10.66 -9.33
N GLN A 81 6.46 11.50 -10.33
CA GLN A 81 5.36 11.27 -11.26
C GLN A 81 5.57 10.01 -12.10
N ALA A 82 6.78 9.76 -12.58
CA ALA A 82 7.10 8.53 -13.33
C ALA A 82 6.94 7.28 -12.43
N ALA A 83 7.35 7.37 -11.17
CA ALA A 83 7.17 6.29 -10.20
C ALA A 83 5.70 6.07 -9.84
N TRP A 84 4.92 7.15 -9.65
CA TRP A 84 3.48 7.09 -9.42
C TRP A 84 2.73 6.30 -10.50
N ASN A 85 3.14 6.45 -11.76
CA ASN A 85 2.51 5.79 -12.90
C ASN A 85 2.99 4.35 -13.15
N GLY A 86 4.06 3.89 -12.49
CA GLY A 86 4.62 2.57 -12.78
C GLY A 86 4.87 1.70 -11.56
N ASP A 87 5.41 2.29 -10.50
CA ASP A 87 5.80 1.60 -9.27
C ASP A 87 5.47 2.48 -8.04
N PRO A 88 4.18 2.82 -7.83
CA PRO A 88 3.76 3.81 -6.85
C PRO A 88 4.12 3.47 -5.41
N LEU A 89 4.23 2.20 -5.07
CA LEU A 89 4.62 1.71 -3.74
C LEU A 89 6.09 1.26 -3.68
N GLN A 90 6.87 1.54 -4.71
CA GLN A 90 8.30 1.24 -4.81
C GLN A 90 8.68 -0.21 -4.49
N VAL A 91 7.76 -1.15 -4.69
CA VAL A 91 8.00 -2.57 -4.44
C VAL A 91 8.95 -3.21 -5.47
N ASN A 92 9.10 -2.58 -6.64
CA ASN A 92 9.90 -3.07 -7.76
C ASN A 92 11.27 -2.38 -7.89
N VAL A 93 11.76 -1.72 -6.86
CA VAL A 93 13.09 -1.09 -6.90
C VAL A 93 14.16 -2.16 -7.13
N PRO A 94 14.95 -2.08 -8.23
CA PRO A 94 15.86 -3.16 -8.62
C PRO A 94 16.90 -3.55 -7.56
N GLY A 95 17.40 -2.59 -6.79
CA GLY A 95 18.38 -2.83 -5.74
C GLY A 95 17.81 -3.44 -4.45
N ASP A 96 16.48 -3.48 -4.33
CA ASP A 96 15.77 -3.93 -3.11
C ASP A 96 15.06 -5.27 -3.33
N TRP A 97 15.48 -6.05 -4.31
CA TRP A 97 14.84 -7.32 -4.63
C TRP A 97 15.52 -8.49 -3.92
N GLY A 98 14.99 -8.88 -2.74
CA GLY A 98 15.51 -9.96 -1.93
C GLY A 98 14.71 -11.26 -2.01
N THR A 99 15.23 -12.29 -1.32
CA THR A 99 14.60 -13.62 -1.23
C THR A 99 13.19 -13.57 -0.63
N GLU A 100 12.91 -12.62 0.25
CA GLU A 100 11.60 -12.45 0.87
C GLU A 100 10.51 -12.16 -0.18
N LYS A 101 10.77 -11.26 -1.14
CA LYS A 101 9.84 -10.98 -2.23
C LYS A 101 9.62 -12.21 -3.12
N MET A 102 10.66 -12.98 -3.38
CA MET A 102 10.56 -14.23 -4.13
C MET A 102 9.72 -15.29 -3.41
N HIS A 103 9.87 -15.43 -2.09
CA HIS A 103 9.06 -16.35 -1.29
C HIS A 103 7.57 -16.01 -1.31
N LEU A 104 7.20 -14.74 -1.52
CA LEU A 104 5.81 -14.33 -1.72
C LEU A 104 5.28 -14.63 -3.13
N GLY A 105 6.05 -15.33 -3.95
CA GLY A 105 5.69 -15.59 -5.34
C GLY A 105 5.74 -14.34 -6.22
N LEU A 106 6.40 -13.29 -5.77
CA LEU A 106 6.62 -12.10 -6.58
C LEU A 106 7.76 -12.36 -7.57
N GLN A 107 7.57 -11.93 -8.81
CA GLN A 107 8.59 -12.03 -9.84
C GLN A 107 9.35 -10.72 -9.94
N LYS A 108 10.68 -10.80 -9.91
CA LYS A 108 11.52 -9.63 -10.13
C LYS A 108 11.25 -9.06 -11.53
N PRO A 109 10.80 -7.82 -11.65
CA PRO A 109 10.56 -7.22 -12.95
C PRO A 109 11.89 -6.92 -13.66
N VAL A 110 11.89 -7.01 -14.97
CA VAL A 110 13.02 -6.55 -15.81
C VAL A 110 13.10 -5.03 -15.79
N ARG A 111 11.94 -4.38 -15.81
CA ARG A 111 11.81 -2.93 -15.72
C ARG A 111 10.95 -2.55 -14.53
N ARG A 112 11.25 -1.41 -13.89
CA ARG A 112 10.56 -0.93 -12.70
C ARG A 112 9.04 -0.79 -12.87
N ASN A 113 8.58 -0.37 -14.04
CA ASN A 113 7.17 -0.20 -14.37
C ASN A 113 6.51 -1.43 -15.03
N GLU A 114 7.19 -2.57 -15.04
CA GLU A 114 6.66 -3.79 -15.64
C GLU A 114 5.43 -4.28 -14.89
N GLY A 115 4.37 -4.61 -15.63
CA GLY A 115 3.12 -5.12 -15.09
C GLY A 115 2.13 -4.05 -14.61
N GLY A 116 2.53 -2.78 -14.63
CA GLY A 116 1.65 -1.65 -14.32
C GLY A 116 1.27 -1.52 -12.85
N VAL A 117 0.46 -0.50 -12.57
CA VAL A 117 0.11 -0.09 -11.20
C VAL A 117 -0.66 -1.17 -10.44
N GLU A 118 -1.60 -1.87 -11.07
CA GLU A 118 -2.38 -2.92 -10.38
C GLU A 118 -1.48 -4.03 -9.84
N ARG A 119 -0.54 -4.52 -10.66
CA ARG A 119 0.42 -5.54 -10.22
C ARG A 119 1.32 -5.02 -9.09
N ASN A 120 1.72 -3.75 -9.16
CA ASN A 120 2.50 -3.11 -8.11
C ASN A 120 1.73 -3.02 -6.79
N VAL A 121 0.49 -2.54 -6.81
CA VAL A 121 -0.36 -2.45 -5.61
C VAL A 121 -0.60 -3.84 -5.00
N ARG A 122 -0.89 -4.86 -5.81
CA ARG A 122 -1.03 -6.25 -5.35
C ARG A 122 0.24 -6.77 -4.66
N ALA A 123 1.38 -6.57 -5.30
CA ALA A 123 2.67 -6.99 -4.78
C ALA A 123 3.01 -6.27 -3.46
N ALA A 124 2.75 -4.96 -3.40
CA ALA A 124 2.99 -4.16 -2.21
C ALA A 124 2.11 -4.57 -1.03
N ILE A 125 0.82 -4.84 -1.24
CA ILE A 125 -0.07 -5.34 -0.18
C ILE A 125 0.44 -6.69 0.35
N LYS A 126 0.81 -7.62 -0.52
CA LYS A 126 1.42 -8.90 -0.12
C LYS A 126 2.66 -8.69 0.75
N TYR A 127 3.55 -7.81 0.29
CA TYR A 127 4.80 -7.53 0.98
C TYR A 127 4.56 -6.84 2.33
N LEU A 128 3.66 -5.85 2.36
CA LEU A 128 3.28 -5.14 3.58
C LEU A 128 2.70 -6.09 4.63
N VAL A 129 1.78 -6.98 4.24
CA VAL A 129 1.22 -8.00 5.14
C VAL A 129 2.32 -8.89 5.72
N ARG A 130 3.26 -9.34 4.87
CA ARG A 130 4.41 -10.12 5.34
C ARG A 130 5.17 -9.39 6.44
N LYS A 131 5.39 -8.09 6.26
CA LYS A 131 6.09 -7.24 7.23
C LYS A 131 5.34 -7.11 8.56
N GLY A 132 4.03 -7.19 8.58
CA GLY A 132 3.23 -7.14 9.81
C GLY A 132 3.32 -8.39 10.70
N PHE A 133 3.92 -9.46 10.21
CA PHE A 133 4.26 -10.63 11.04
C PHE A 133 5.67 -10.54 11.68
N SER A 134 6.42 -9.47 11.45
CA SER A 134 7.76 -9.28 11.99
C SER A 134 7.82 -8.19 13.03
N ARG A 135 8.36 -8.48 14.21
CA ARG A 135 8.58 -7.48 15.28
C ARG A 135 9.78 -6.56 15.06
N SER A 136 10.76 -6.97 14.27
CA SER A 136 12.10 -6.36 14.32
C SER A 136 12.71 -6.02 12.95
N GLY A 137 11.88 -5.93 11.91
CA GLY A 137 12.40 -5.71 10.55
C GLY A 137 13.22 -6.86 9.98
N LYS A 138 13.38 -7.96 10.72
CA LYS A 138 14.04 -9.15 10.20
C LYS A 138 13.14 -9.88 9.22
N PRO A 139 13.69 -10.48 8.16
CA PRO A 139 12.94 -11.36 7.29
C PRO A 139 12.30 -12.48 8.13
N VAL A 140 10.98 -12.57 8.11
CA VAL A 140 10.23 -13.56 8.87
C VAL A 140 9.61 -14.54 7.92
N ARG A 141 9.70 -15.82 8.23
CA ARG A 141 8.85 -16.83 7.62
C ARG A 141 7.49 -16.74 8.28
N LEU A 142 6.40 -16.64 7.52
CA LEU A 142 5.05 -16.58 8.07
C LEU A 142 4.74 -17.75 9.02
N VAL A 143 5.34 -18.90 8.76
CA VAL A 143 5.19 -20.11 9.58
C VAL A 143 5.76 -19.97 11.01
N ASP A 144 6.68 -19.03 11.21
CA ASP A 144 7.35 -18.82 12.49
C ASP A 144 6.58 -17.83 13.40
N GLU A 145 5.64 -17.06 12.81
CA GLU A 145 4.83 -16.07 13.53
C GLU A 145 3.37 -16.49 13.59
N LYS A 146 2.81 -16.43 14.79
CA LYS A 146 1.42 -16.87 15.03
C LYS A 146 0.38 -15.84 14.64
N SER A 147 0.72 -14.54 14.73
CA SER A 147 -0.24 -13.45 14.59
C SER A 147 0.37 -12.27 13.84
N PHE A 148 -0.48 -11.59 13.08
CA PHE A 148 -0.18 -10.27 12.55
C PHE A 148 -0.21 -9.27 13.72
N TRP A 149 0.75 -8.34 13.76
CA TRP A 149 0.83 -7.32 14.79
C TRP A 149 -0.17 -6.20 14.54
N ASP A 150 0.17 -5.29 13.68
CA ASP A 150 -0.64 -4.17 13.24
C ASP A 150 -0.06 -3.54 11.96
N TRP A 151 -0.80 -2.59 11.39
CA TRP A 151 -0.37 -1.91 10.16
C TRP A 151 0.79 -0.94 10.40
N ALA A 152 0.92 -0.35 11.61
CA ALA A 152 2.07 0.51 11.93
C ALA A 152 3.36 -0.29 11.90
N THR A 153 3.40 -1.44 12.59
CA THR A 153 4.53 -2.38 12.56
C THR A 153 4.84 -2.85 11.13
N ALA A 154 3.82 -3.13 10.32
CA ALA A 154 4.00 -3.52 8.94
C ALA A 154 4.70 -2.42 8.11
N LEU A 155 4.29 -1.16 8.28
CA LEU A 155 4.86 0.00 7.61
C LEU A 155 6.29 0.30 8.09
N GLU A 156 6.55 0.22 9.39
CA GLU A 156 7.90 0.36 9.95
C GLU A 156 8.86 -0.65 9.30
N ASN A 157 8.44 -1.91 9.24
CA ASN A 157 9.23 -2.98 8.67
C ASN A 157 9.32 -2.92 7.13
N TYR A 158 8.35 -2.29 6.46
CA TYR A 158 8.38 -2.05 5.02
C TYR A 158 9.51 -1.08 4.66
N ASN A 159 9.63 0.03 5.39
CA ASN A 159 10.69 1.02 5.19
C ASN A 159 12.04 0.56 5.76
N ALA A 160 12.04 -0.05 6.95
CA ALA A 160 13.17 -0.63 7.66
C ALA A 160 14.35 0.31 7.96
N ARG A 161 14.24 1.64 7.73
CA ARG A 161 15.33 2.61 8.00
C ARG A 161 15.37 2.96 9.49
N THR A 162 16.46 2.58 10.14
CA THR A 162 16.64 2.77 11.59
C THR A 162 17.43 4.03 11.97
N VAL A 163 17.78 4.89 11.00
CA VAL A 163 18.46 6.15 11.25
C VAL A 163 17.57 7.03 12.13
N MET A 164 18.17 7.67 13.14
CA MET A 164 17.47 8.62 14.00
C MET A 164 17.17 9.91 13.25
N THR A 165 15.96 10.40 13.42
CA THR A 165 15.54 11.71 12.88
C THR A 165 15.85 12.84 13.86
N ALA A 166 15.62 14.08 13.44
CA ALA A 166 15.75 15.25 14.32
C ALA A 166 14.76 15.23 15.50
N SER A 167 13.64 14.51 15.38
CA SER A 167 12.67 14.35 16.47
C SER A 167 13.08 13.33 17.53
N GLY A 168 14.20 12.63 17.34
CA GLY A 168 14.66 11.57 18.23
C GLY A 168 13.95 10.21 18.01
N LYS A 169 13.15 10.07 16.96
CA LYS A 169 12.54 8.79 16.56
C LYS A 169 13.36 8.12 15.45
N LYS A 170 13.20 6.79 15.29
CA LYS A 170 13.72 6.11 14.09
C LYS A 170 12.90 6.56 12.87
N TYR A 171 13.57 6.68 11.73
CA TYR A 171 12.91 7.12 10.49
C TYR A 171 11.74 6.18 10.09
N CYS A 172 11.86 4.86 10.25
CA CYS A 172 10.78 3.93 9.97
C CYS A 172 9.52 4.16 10.83
N VAL A 173 9.71 4.58 12.09
CA VAL A 173 8.59 4.93 12.99
C VAL A 173 7.89 6.19 12.49
N GLU A 174 8.64 7.27 12.20
CA GLU A 174 8.04 8.49 11.64
C GLU A 174 7.38 8.25 10.28
N TYR A 175 7.97 7.38 9.47
CA TYR A 175 7.40 6.98 8.19
C TYR A 175 6.03 6.32 8.38
N ALA A 176 5.92 5.36 9.31
CA ALA A 176 4.65 4.70 9.62
C ALA A 176 3.64 5.68 10.21
N ASP A 177 4.05 6.50 11.19
CA ASP A 177 3.21 7.53 11.81
C ASP A 177 2.59 8.46 10.75
N ARG A 178 3.38 8.95 9.79
CA ARG A 178 2.89 9.85 8.72
C ARG A 178 1.85 9.18 7.83
N ILE A 179 2.04 7.90 7.49
CA ILE A 179 1.10 7.16 6.65
C ILE A 179 -0.21 6.93 7.41
N ILE A 180 -0.14 6.48 8.65
CA ILE A 180 -1.32 6.24 9.49
C ILE A 180 -2.11 7.54 9.70
N GLN A 181 -1.42 8.63 10.11
CA GLN A 181 -2.06 9.93 10.30
C GLN A 181 -2.71 10.46 9.02
N ARG A 182 -2.04 10.28 7.87
CA ARG A 182 -2.60 10.66 6.58
C ARG A 182 -3.83 9.83 6.21
N ALA A 183 -3.83 8.54 6.50
CA ALA A 183 -4.97 7.67 6.25
C ALA A 183 -6.15 7.98 7.16
N GLU A 184 -5.92 8.26 8.44
CA GLU A 184 -6.95 8.58 9.43
C GLU A 184 -7.55 9.98 9.25
N ASN A 185 -6.72 10.95 8.84
CA ASN A 185 -7.09 12.36 8.70
C ASN A 185 -7.05 12.82 7.26
N HIS A 186 -7.41 11.95 6.33
CA HIS A 186 -7.32 12.22 4.90
C HIS A 186 -8.07 13.49 4.45
N ASP A 187 -9.09 13.90 5.19
CA ASP A 187 -9.86 15.13 4.94
C ASP A 187 -9.07 16.42 5.26
N GLN A 188 -7.96 16.31 6.02
CA GLN A 188 -7.22 17.47 6.56
C GLN A 188 -5.85 17.68 5.92
N TYR A 189 -5.38 16.76 5.07
CA TYR A 189 -3.99 16.74 4.59
C TYR A 189 -3.75 17.31 3.20
N VAL A 190 -4.74 18.04 2.64
CA VAL A 190 -4.62 18.59 1.28
C VAL A 190 -3.47 19.60 1.16
N ASP A 191 -3.21 20.37 2.22
CA ASP A 191 -2.27 21.50 2.18
C ASP A 191 -0.86 21.22 2.70
N ILE A 192 -0.61 20.07 3.35
CA ILE A 192 0.68 19.81 4.02
C ILE A 192 1.80 19.42 3.05
N GLU A 193 1.48 18.92 1.87
CA GLU A 193 2.49 18.49 0.90
C GLU A 193 3.27 19.64 0.24
N ILE A 194 2.73 20.83 0.25
CA ILE A 194 3.40 22.02 -0.34
C ILE A 194 4.50 22.56 0.58
N SER A 195 4.42 22.32 1.88
CA SER A 195 5.35 22.87 2.88
C SER A 195 6.55 21.98 3.20
N LEU A 196 6.50 20.68 2.86
CA LEU A 196 7.59 19.73 3.14
C LEU A 196 8.52 19.46 1.94
N GLY A 197 8.29 20.11 0.82
CA GLY A 197 9.06 19.99 -0.42
C GLY A 197 10.12 21.10 -0.62
N LYS A 198 10.56 21.76 0.46
CA LYS A 198 11.67 22.73 0.41
C LYS A 198 12.81 22.31 1.29
#